data_d18111b39c650467f0dc47d15e7c3517
#
_entry.id   d18111b39c650467f0dc47d15e7c3517
#
_cell.length_a   1.000
_cell.length_b   1.000
_cell.length_c   1.000
_cell.angle_alpha   90.00
_cell.angle_beta   90.00
_cell.angle_gamma   90.00
#
_symmetry.space_group_name_H-M   'P 1'
#
loop_
_entity.id
_entity.type
_entity.pdbx_description
1 polymer ?
#
loop_
_entity_poly.entity_id
_entity_poly.type
_entity_poly.pdbx_seq_one_letter_code
_entity_poly.pdbx_strand_id
1 'polypeptide(L)'
;MKMLKILIEGIPAIIWGEASEKVYIHVHGKMSRKEYAEAFAEIAEKKGYQTLSFDLPEHGERTDGNDRCDIWNGIHDLNAVAEHVFLKWNHVFLYACSIGAYFSLHTYSERKIEKCLFQSPVV
;
A
#
# COMPACT_ATOMS: atom_id res chain seq x y z
N MET A 1 -2.84 18.73 2.16
CA MET A 1 -3.20 17.39 2.69
C MET A 1 -2.16 16.96 3.70
N LYS A 2 -2.60 16.42 4.82
CA LYS A 2 -1.66 15.88 5.83
C LYS A 2 -0.91 14.68 5.28
N MET A 3 0.35 14.57 5.67
CA MET A 3 1.23 13.50 5.20
C MET A 3 2.16 13.12 6.35
N LEU A 4 2.12 11.85 6.74
CA LEU A 4 2.95 11.33 7.83
C LEU A 4 3.83 10.20 7.30
N LYS A 5 5.13 10.38 7.37
CA LYS A 5 6.10 9.34 7.01
C LYS A 5 6.32 8.42 8.20
N ILE A 6 6.24 7.12 7.96
CA ILE A 6 6.44 6.10 8.99
C ILE A 6 7.28 4.94 8.45
N LEU A 7 7.70 4.08 9.35
CA LEU A 7 8.32 2.80 9.01
C LEU A 7 7.46 1.69 9.59
N ILE A 8 7.13 0.71 8.76
CA ILE A 8 6.40 -0.49 9.18
C ILE A 8 7.37 -1.66 9.05
N GLU A 9 7.91 -2.13 10.17
CA GLU A 9 8.95 -3.16 10.19
C GLU A 9 10.10 -2.85 9.20
N GLY A 10 10.52 -1.58 9.19
CA GLY A 10 11.56 -1.11 8.29
C GLY A 10 11.10 -0.73 6.88
N ILE A 11 9.82 -0.94 6.55
CA ILE A 11 9.28 -0.60 5.24
C ILE A 11 8.88 0.88 5.24
N PRO A 12 9.49 1.70 4.37
CA PRO A 12 9.09 3.11 4.27
C PRO A 12 7.65 3.24 3.78
N ALA A 13 6.85 4.02 4.50
CA ALA A 13 5.44 4.22 4.19
C ALA A 13 5.01 5.66 4.47
N ILE A 14 3.88 6.05 3.87
CA ILE A 14 3.27 7.36 4.08
C ILE A 14 1.79 7.16 4.37
N ILE A 15 1.31 7.82 5.42
CA ILE A 15 -0.13 7.94 5.68
C ILE A 15 -0.56 9.31 5.19
N TRP A 16 -1.51 9.34 4.27
CA TRP A 16 -2.02 10.54 3.64
C TRP A 16 -3.42 10.88 4.14
N GLY A 17 -3.66 12.15 4.40
CA GLY A 17 -5.00 12.67 4.66
C GLY A 17 -5.34 12.80 6.13
N GLU A 18 -6.47 13.46 6.40
CA GLU A 18 -7.00 13.66 7.75
C GLU A 18 -7.44 12.34 8.37
N ALA A 19 -7.38 12.26 9.70
CA ALA A 19 -7.77 11.06 10.44
C ALA A 19 -9.15 10.57 10.01
N SER A 20 -9.26 9.27 9.79
CA SER A 20 -10.48 8.61 9.36
C SER A 20 -10.46 7.16 9.84
N GLU A 21 -11.64 6.55 9.96
CA GLU A 21 -11.75 5.12 10.24
C GLU A 21 -11.60 4.27 8.98
N LYS A 22 -11.51 4.91 7.80
CA LYS A 22 -11.42 4.25 6.50
C LYS A 22 -10.07 4.53 5.88
N VAL A 23 -9.43 3.48 5.36
CA VAL A 23 -8.13 3.61 4.70
C VAL A 23 -8.06 2.76 3.44
N TYR A 24 -7.41 3.30 2.42
CA TYR A 24 -6.94 2.53 1.27
C TYR A 24 -5.49 2.13 1.50
N ILE A 25 -5.19 0.84 1.38
CA ILE A 25 -3.82 0.39 1.18
C ILE A 25 -3.53 0.60 -0.30
N HIS A 26 -2.54 1.41 -0.61
CA HIS A 26 -2.14 1.70 -1.99
C HIS A 26 -0.84 0.96 -2.30
N VAL A 27 -0.91 -0.01 -3.20
CA VAL A 27 0.26 -0.80 -3.60
C VAL A 27 0.65 -0.38 -5.02
N HIS A 28 1.83 0.24 -5.14
CA HIS A 28 2.30 0.78 -6.42
C HIS A 28 2.74 -0.33 -7.38
N GLY A 29 2.92 0.04 -8.65
CA GLY A 29 3.42 -0.87 -9.67
C GLY A 29 4.94 -0.79 -9.84
N LYS A 30 5.44 -1.55 -10.83
CA LYS A 30 6.86 -1.57 -11.17
C LYS A 30 7.33 -0.17 -11.58
N MET A 31 8.53 0.20 -11.15
CA MET A 31 9.16 1.51 -11.43
C MET A 31 8.43 2.70 -10.81
N SER A 32 7.58 2.47 -9.83
CA SER A 32 6.89 3.50 -9.09
C SER A 32 7.42 3.59 -7.65
N ARG A 33 6.74 4.30 -6.79
CA ARG A 33 7.09 4.44 -5.37
C ARG A 33 5.93 5.04 -4.60
N LYS A 34 6.04 5.03 -3.26
CA LYS A 34 4.96 5.46 -2.38
C LYS A 34 4.54 6.92 -2.57
N GLU A 35 5.49 7.81 -2.96
CA GLU A 35 5.17 9.23 -3.17
C GLU A 35 4.20 9.45 -4.32
N TYR A 36 4.17 8.55 -5.28
CA TYR A 36 3.29 8.69 -6.45
C TYR A 36 1.83 8.39 -6.14
N ALA A 37 1.51 8.01 -4.91
CA ALA A 37 0.13 7.84 -4.46
C ALA A 37 -0.59 9.17 -4.19
N GLU A 38 0.10 10.31 -4.24
CA GLU A 38 -0.46 11.61 -3.85
C GLU A 38 -1.77 11.94 -4.57
N ALA A 39 -1.80 11.80 -5.89
CA ALA A 39 -3.00 12.11 -6.67
C ALA A 39 -4.20 11.24 -6.26
N PHE A 40 -3.95 9.95 -6.06
CA PHE A 40 -4.99 9.04 -5.57
C PHE A 40 -5.44 9.46 -4.17
N ALA A 41 -4.49 9.76 -3.30
CA ALA A 41 -4.75 10.12 -1.91
C ALA A 41 -5.58 11.41 -1.79
N GLU A 42 -5.37 12.38 -2.68
CA GLU A 42 -6.17 13.61 -2.69
C GLU A 42 -7.64 13.32 -3.00
N ILE A 43 -7.88 12.45 -3.97
CA ILE A 43 -9.25 12.06 -4.33
C ILE A 43 -9.89 11.25 -3.19
N ALA A 44 -9.14 10.34 -2.59
CA ALA A 44 -9.62 9.52 -1.49
C ALA A 44 -9.97 10.37 -0.26
N GLU A 45 -9.15 11.37 0.05
CA GLU A 45 -9.41 12.27 1.18
C GLU A 45 -10.72 13.02 1.01
N LYS A 46 -11.02 13.49 -0.20
CA LYS A 46 -12.28 14.19 -0.48
C LYS A 46 -13.50 13.32 -0.22
N LYS A 47 -13.32 12.02 -0.26
CA LYS A 47 -14.39 11.02 -0.01
C LYS A 47 -14.36 10.47 1.41
N GLY A 48 -13.48 10.99 2.27
CA GLY A 48 -13.42 10.61 3.67
C GLY A 48 -12.48 9.46 3.99
N TYR A 49 -11.53 9.15 3.10
CA TYR A 49 -10.58 8.05 3.30
C TYR A 49 -9.17 8.58 3.53
N GLN A 50 -8.42 7.89 4.38
CA GLN A 50 -6.97 8.02 4.39
C GLN A 50 -6.38 7.07 3.34
N THR A 51 -5.13 7.27 2.99
CA THR A 51 -4.39 6.38 2.10
C THR A 51 -3.07 6.04 2.78
N LEU A 52 -2.71 4.77 2.80
CA LEU A 52 -1.40 4.33 3.22
C LEU A 52 -0.67 3.75 2.02
N SER A 53 0.42 4.39 1.61
CA SER A 53 1.28 3.90 0.55
C SER A 53 2.64 3.50 1.12
N PHE A 54 3.32 2.57 0.48
CA PHE A 54 4.62 2.09 0.94
C PHE A 54 5.47 1.66 -0.25
N ASP A 55 6.78 1.61 -0.04
CA ASP A 55 7.71 1.18 -1.09
C ASP A 55 7.84 -0.33 -1.12
N LEU A 56 7.59 -0.94 -2.29
CA LEU A 56 7.88 -2.34 -2.53
C LEU A 56 9.40 -2.57 -2.53
N PRO A 57 9.87 -3.82 -2.33
CA PRO A 57 11.31 -4.13 -2.41
C PRO A 57 11.91 -3.60 -3.71
N GLU A 58 13.12 -3.06 -3.66
CA GLU A 58 13.86 -2.46 -4.77
C GLU A 58 13.27 -1.16 -5.33
N HIS A 59 12.23 -0.60 -4.69
CA HIS A 59 11.59 0.65 -5.14
C HIS A 59 11.72 1.74 -4.09
N GLY A 60 11.62 3.00 -4.54
CA GLY A 60 11.67 4.17 -3.67
C GLY A 60 12.92 4.21 -2.79
N GLU A 61 12.75 4.33 -1.49
CA GLU A 61 13.86 4.37 -0.54
C GLU A 61 14.53 3.00 -0.36
N ARG A 62 14.03 1.95 -0.99
CA ARG A 62 14.57 0.59 -0.89
C ARG A 62 15.42 0.19 -2.09
N THR A 63 15.76 1.11 -2.97
CA THR A 63 16.57 0.81 -4.18
C THR A 63 17.95 0.25 -3.85
N ASP A 64 18.54 0.67 -2.71
CA ASP A 64 19.85 0.18 -2.27
C ASP A 64 19.76 -0.94 -1.24
N GLY A 65 18.56 -1.46 -1.00
CA GLY A 65 18.33 -2.53 -0.06
C GLY A 65 18.75 -3.90 -0.59
N ASN A 66 18.81 -4.89 0.31
CA ASN A 66 19.19 -6.25 -0.03
C ASN A 66 18.02 -7.10 -0.52
N ASP A 67 16.80 -6.65 -0.29
CA ASP A 67 15.61 -7.42 -0.65
C ASP A 67 15.24 -7.22 -2.11
N ARG A 68 15.02 -8.31 -2.81
CA ARG A 68 14.58 -8.27 -4.20
C ARG A 68 13.08 -8.11 -4.30
N CYS A 69 12.62 -7.47 -5.37
CA CYS A 69 11.20 -7.36 -5.66
C CYS A 69 10.71 -8.65 -6.31
N ASP A 70 10.57 -9.68 -5.51
CA ASP A 70 10.03 -10.97 -5.92
C ASP A 70 8.77 -11.28 -5.11
N ILE A 71 8.10 -12.39 -5.47
CA ILE A 71 6.82 -12.72 -4.85
C ILE A 71 6.96 -13.00 -3.34
N TRP A 72 8.06 -13.58 -2.90
CA TRP A 72 8.25 -13.92 -1.49
C TRP A 72 8.40 -12.66 -0.64
N ASN A 73 9.26 -11.74 -1.07
CA ASN A 73 9.46 -10.47 -0.38
C ASN A 73 8.22 -9.59 -0.50
N GLY A 74 7.54 -9.60 -1.63
CA GLY A 74 6.30 -8.88 -1.83
C GLY A 74 5.23 -9.34 -0.86
N ILE A 75 5.00 -10.65 -0.75
CA ILE A 75 4.03 -11.22 0.18
C ILE A 75 4.38 -10.89 1.63
N HIS A 76 5.67 -11.02 1.99
CA HIS A 76 6.13 -10.69 3.34
C HIS A 76 5.79 -9.24 3.69
N ASP A 77 6.09 -8.31 2.80
CA ASP A 77 5.87 -6.89 3.05
C ASP A 77 4.38 -6.55 3.09
N LEU A 78 3.60 -7.10 2.17
CA LEU A 78 2.15 -6.84 2.17
C LEU A 78 1.48 -7.38 3.44
N ASN A 79 1.93 -8.51 3.96
CA ASN A 79 1.42 -9.03 5.23
C ASN A 79 1.79 -8.11 6.39
N ALA A 80 3.03 -7.61 6.44
CA ALA A 80 3.46 -6.69 7.50
C ALA A 80 2.63 -5.40 7.47
N VAL A 81 2.40 -4.86 6.28
CA VAL A 81 1.56 -3.66 6.10
C VAL A 81 0.12 -3.93 6.54
N ALA A 82 -0.45 -5.08 6.14
CA ALA A 82 -1.81 -5.43 6.51
C ALA A 82 -1.98 -5.53 8.03
N GLU A 83 -1.06 -6.19 8.72
CA GLU A 83 -1.13 -6.30 10.18
C GLU A 83 -1.13 -4.93 10.86
N HIS A 84 -0.29 -4.01 10.39
CA HIS A 84 -0.26 -2.65 10.90
C HIS A 84 -1.59 -1.93 10.64
N VAL A 85 -2.12 -2.06 9.43
CA VAL A 85 -3.34 -1.37 9.00
C VAL A 85 -4.57 -1.88 9.76
N PHE A 86 -4.73 -3.19 9.89
CA PHE A 86 -5.91 -3.75 10.55
C PHE A 86 -5.94 -3.47 12.06
N LEU A 87 -4.82 -3.08 12.66
CA LEU A 87 -4.80 -2.63 14.05
C LEU A 87 -5.28 -1.18 14.23
N LYS A 88 -5.21 -0.36 13.18
CA LYS A 88 -5.48 1.08 13.28
C LYS A 88 -6.79 1.54 12.64
N TRP A 89 -7.25 0.85 11.63
CA TRP A 89 -8.44 1.26 10.88
C TRP A 89 -9.52 0.20 10.95
N ASN A 90 -10.78 0.66 11.02
CA ASN A 90 -11.94 -0.23 11.08
C ASN A 90 -12.39 -0.70 9.69
N HIS A 91 -12.10 0.10 8.67
CA HIS A 91 -12.54 -0.18 7.30
C HIS A 91 -11.35 -0.10 6.36
N VAL A 92 -10.97 -1.22 5.76
CA VAL A 92 -9.78 -1.33 4.93
C VAL A 92 -10.18 -1.64 3.49
N PHE A 93 -9.61 -0.86 2.58
CA PHE A 93 -9.81 -0.95 1.14
C PHE A 93 -8.46 -1.10 0.47
N LEU A 94 -8.45 -1.60 -0.75
CA LEU A 94 -7.20 -1.84 -1.48
C LEU A 94 -7.25 -1.19 -2.86
N TYR A 95 -6.18 -0.49 -3.22
CA TYR A 95 -5.90 -0.07 -4.58
C TYR A 95 -4.51 -0.58 -4.93
N ALA A 96 -4.40 -1.34 -6.01
CA ALA A 96 -3.12 -1.95 -6.40
C ALA A 96 -2.92 -1.90 -7.90
N CYS A 97 -1.69 -1.61 -8.32
CA CYS A 97 -1.30 -1.45 -9.72
C CYS A 97 -0.28 -2.49 -10.15
N SER A 98 -0.44 -3.02 -11.37
CA SER A 98 0.59 -3.82 -12.03
C SER A 98 1.11 -4.96 -11.13
N ILE A 99 2.42 -5.00 -10.86
CA ILE A 99 3.01 -6.02 -9.97
C ILE A 99 2.45 -5.96 -8.55
N GLY A 100 2.08 -4.76 -8.09
CA GLY A 100 1.40 -4.59 -6.80
C GLY A 100 0.07 -5.33 -6.76
N ALA A 101 -0.68 -5.31 -7.86
CA ALA A 101 -1.93 -6.06 -7.96
C ALA A 101 -1.66 -7.57 -7.90
N TYR A 102 -0.62 -8.04 -8.57
CA TYR A 102 -0.23 -9.44 -8.53
C TYR A 102 0.10 -9.90 -7.10
N PHE A 103 0.94 -9.15 -6.39
CA PHE A 103 1.27 -9.46 -4.99
C PHE A 103 0.04 -9.43 -4.10
N SER A 104 -0.85 -8.46 -4.31
CA SER A 104 -2.08 -8.31 -3.52
C SER A 104 -3.03 -9.48 -3.71
N LEU A 105 -3.18 -9.98 -4.92
CA LEU A 105 -4.01 -11.15 -5.19
C LEU A 105 -3.52 -12.37 -4.41
N HIS A 106 -2.21 -12.55 -4.30
CA HIS A 106 -1.63 -13.66 -3.56
C HIS A 106 -1.72 -13.49 -2.05
N THR A 107 -1.68 -12.25 -1.56
CA THR A 107 -1.55 -11.97 -0.13
C THR A 107 -2.89 -11.72 0.54
N TYR A 108 -3.77 -10.96 -0.11
CA TYR A 108 -4.97 -10.41 0.52
C TYR A 108 -6.26 -11.15 0.19
N SER A 109 -6.18 -12.28 -0.52
CA SER A 109 -7.38 -13.04 -0.91
C SER A 109 -8.24 -13.48 0.28
N GLU A 110 -7.63 -13.69 1.45
CA GLU A 110 -8.32 -14.13 2.65
C GLU A 110 -8.45 -13.04 3.72
N ARG A 111 -8.03 -11.81 3.42
CA ARG A 111 -8.13 -10.68 4.34
C ARG A 111 -9.47 -9.98 4.21
N LYS A 112 -9.94 -9.37 5.32
CA LYS A 112 -11.20 -8.63 5.37
C LYS A 112 -11.07 -7.25 4.74
N ILE A 113 -10.85 -7.22 3.43
CA ILE A 113 -10.78 -5.99 2.66
C ILE A 113 -12.15 -5.76 2.03
N GLU A 114 -12.72 -4.58 2.27
CA GLU A 114 -14.11 -4.29 1.88
C GLU A 114 -14.27 -4.04 0.38
N LYS A 115 -13.22 -3.54 -0.27
CA LYS A 115 -13.25 -3.29 -1.71
C LYS A 115 -11.84 -3.31 -2.26
N CYS A 116 -11.66 -3.94 -3.40
CA CYS A 116 -10.38 -3.98 -4.11
C CYS A 116 -10.52 -3.32 -5.47
N LEU A 117 -9.60 -2.41 -5.78
CA LEU A 117 -9.50 -1.77 -7.09
C LEU A 117 -8.14 -2.15 -7.68
N PHE A 118 -8.14 -2.81 -8.81
CA PHE A 118 -6.92 -3.22 -9.49
C PHE A 118 -6.77 -2.48 -10.80
N GLN A 119 -5.55 -2.02 -11.07
CA GLN A 119 -5.21 -1.36 -12.32
C GLN A 119 -4.08 -2.14 -13.01
N SER A 120 -4.33 -2.58 -14.25
CA SER A 120 -3.36 -3.30 -15.08
C SER A 120 -2.66 -4.45 -14.32
N PRO A 121 -3.43 -5.40 -13.76
CA PRO A 121 -2.80 -6.51 -13.04
C PRO A 121 -1.94 -7.36 -13.95
N VAL A 122 -0.81 -7.84 -13.43
CA VAL A 122 0.06 -8.80 -14.10
C VAL A 122 -0.27 -10.18 -13.55
N VAL A 123 -0.70 -11.05 -14.40
CA VAL A 123 -1.07 -12.42 -14.04
C VAL A 123 -0.14 -13.45 -14.65
#